data_b3c44f524e1ab92de3b292aaf1ee92d2
#
_entry.id   b3c44f524e1ab92de3b292aaf1ee92d2
#
_cell.length_a   1.000
_cell.length_b   1.000
_cell.length_c   1.000
_cell.angle_alpha   90.00
_cell.angle_beta   90.00
_cell.angle_gamma   90.00
#
_symmetry.space_group_name_H-M   'P 1'
#
loop_
_entity.id
_entity.type
_entity.pdbx_description
1 polymer ?
#
loop_
_entity_poly.entity_id
_entity_poly.type
_entity_poly.pdbx_seq_one_letter_code
_entity_poly.pdbx_strand_id
1 'polypeptide(L)'
;MVANNAGMPATPADLINVDEVIGKYYDVVPDPNVPEQRVSFGTSGHRGSSLKTSFNEAHIVAITQAIAEYRKKAGVTGPLYIGRDTHALSEPAWKTAIEVLVANGVTVRIDSRDDFTPTPVVSQAILTHNRAADGTQRFTGEGLADGIVVTPSHNPPTDGGFKYDPVTGGPAPSDVTNAIADRANELLGDFKNIKRVPFEQAVKSDLVERFDFREHYVADLENVIDFDVIRSSGVRLGIDPLGGASVNYWPLMNEKFNLTIDVVRPQVDPTWSFMTIDHDGKIRMDPSSPYAMKGLVDSLNNGAWDKYDLVGGTDPDADRHGIVCPNWGVMNPNHYIAVCVEYLFGGNRPGWPEGAGIGKTLVSSSLIDRVAASIDAKLVEVPVGFKWFVDPLFKGEVAFGGEESSGMSFLRKDGRVWTTDKDGLIPDLLAAEITAKTGKNPAQLHQDQVARFGESWYKRVDTPTTLEQKAKFAKLTGDDVTATQLAGEDITAKLTEAPGNHAKIGGLKVTTKDNWFAARPSGTENIYKVYAESFVSPEALDKVLDEAKLVVDKALGE
;
A
#
# COMPACT_ATOMS: atom_id res chain seq x y z
N MET A 1 -22.10 -2.91 -5.50
CA MET A 1 -22.84 -1.88 -6.30
C MET A 1 -22.19 -0.55 -6.04
N VAL A 2 -22.06 0.29 -7.06
CA VAL A 2 -21.55 1.66 -6.90
C VAL A 2 -22.64 2.51 -6.23
N ALA A 3 -22.25 3.34 -5.26
CA ALA A 3 -23.18 4.22 -4.55
C ALA A 3 -23.74 5.32 -5.47
N ASN A 4 -24.96 5.78 -5.23
CA ASN A 4 -25.61 6.79 -6.07
C ASN A 4 -24.90 8.17 -6.05
N ASN A 5 -24.17 8.47 -4.97
CA ASN A 5 -23.40 9.71 -4.79
C ASN A 5 -21.91 9.56 -5.16
N ALA A 6 -21.49 8.42 -5.70
CA ALA A 6 -20.11 8.20 -6.09
C ALA A 6 -19.62 9.25 -7.12
N GLY A 7 -18.46 9.84 -6.86
CA GLY A 7 -17.90 10.93 -7.69
C GLY A 7 -18.52 12.31 -7.45
N MET A 8 -19.49 12.45 -6.55
CA MET A 8 -20.03 13.77 -6.17
C MET A 8 -19.15 14.41 -5.09
N PRO A 9 -19.03 15.75 -5.05
CA PRO A 9 -18.33 16.43 -3.96
C PRO A 9 -18.92 16.07 -2.60
N ALA A 10 -18.05 15.92 -1.59
CA ALA A 10 -18.48 15.72 -0.21
C ALA A 10 -19.33 16.92 0.27
N THR A 11 -20.35 16.63 1.06
CA THR A 11 -21.23 17.61 1.68
C THR A 11 -21.00 17.65 3.19
N PRO A 12 -21.44 18.68 3.94
CA PRO A 12 -21.31 18.72 5.39
C PRO A 12 -21.90 17.48 6.12
N ALA A 13 -22.84 16.77 5.50
CA ALA A 13 -23.42 15.56 6.07
C ALA A 13 -22.50 14.33 5.94
N ASP A 14 -21.54 14.38 5.04
CA ASP A 14 -20.56 13.31 4.81
C ASP A 14 -19.32 13.45 5.72
N LEU A 15 -19.15 14.62 6.37
CA LEU A 15 -17.97 14.93 7.17
C LEU A 15 -18.07 14.35 8.58
N ILE A 16 -16.92 13.95 9.11
CA ILE A 16 -16.81 13.49 10.50
C ILE A 16 -16.84 14.67 11.47
N ASN A 17 -17.29 14.39 12.69
CA ASN A 17 -17.01 15.26 13.85
C ASN A 17 -15.69 14.80 14.47
N VAL A 18 -14.63 15.59 14.25
CA VAL A 18 -13.27 15.27 14.71
C VAL A 18 -13.19 15.14 16.22
N ASP A 19 -13.85 16.05 16.97
CA ASP A 19 -13.84 16.04 18.44
C ASP A 19 -14.54 14.78 18.99
N GLU A 20 -15.62 14.33 18.33
CA GLU A 20 -16.30 13.08 18.71
C GLU A 20 -15.40 11.87 18.45
N VAL A 21 -14.76 11.79 17.29
CA VAL A 21 -13.85 10.69 16.91
C VAL A 21 -12.70 10.59 17.90
N ILE A 22 -12.07 11.73 18.25
CA ILE A 22 -10.97 11.80 19.22
C ILE A 22 -11.47 11.53 20.65
N GLY A 23 -12.61 12.09 21.05
CA GLY A 23 -13.20 11.85 22.36
C GLY A 23 -13.48 10.36 22.59
N LYS A 24 -14.08 9.68 21.62
CA LYS A 24 -14.33 8.23 21.67
C LYS A 24 -13.04 7.40 21.71
N TYR A 25 -11.95 7.88 21.15
CA TYR A 25 -10.66 7.21 21.25
C TYR A 25 -10.19 7.06 22.69
N TYR A 26 -10.34 8.10 23.50
CA TYR A 26 -9.92 8.12 24.91
C TYR A 26 -10.97 7.56 25.88
N ASP A 27 -12.26 7.81 25.62
CA ASP A 27 -13.34 7.54 26.59
C ASP A 27 -13.87 6.11 26.54
N VAL A 28 -13.67 5.40 25.41
CA VAL A 28 -14.26 4.08 25.20
C VAL A 28 -13.20 2.98 25.38
N VAL A 29 -13.51 2.03 26.27
CA VAL A 29 -12.67 0.86 26.53
C VAL A 29 -13.29 -0.35 25.84
N PRO A 30 -12.52 -1.09 25.00
CA PRO A 30 -13.01 -2.29 24.33
C PRO A 30 -13.26 -3.45 25.29
N ASP A 31 -14.27 -4.26 24.99
CA ASP A 31 -14.50 -5.56 25.66
C ASP A 31 -13.76 -6.67 24.89
N PRO A 32 -12.72 -7.29 25.47
CA PRO A 32 -11.96 -8.34 24.82
C PRO A 32 -12.76 -9.63 24.53
N ASN A 33 -13.98 -9.76 25.10
CA ASN A 33 -14.88 -10.88 24.83
C ASN A 33 -15.70 -10.67 23.54
N VAL A 34 -15.76 -9.45 23.02
CA VAL A 34 -16.44 -9.11 21.76
C VAL A 34 -15.43 -9.18 20.61
N PRO A 35 -15.59 -10.15 19.67
CA PRO A 35 -14.59 -10.39 18.62
C PRO A 35 -14.26 -9.14 17.77
N GLU A 36 -15.25 -8.30 17.48
CA GLU A 36 -15.12 -7.08 16.67
C GLU A 36 -14.36 -5.96 17.38
N GLN A 37 -14.19 -6.07 18.70
CA GLN A 37 -13.46 -5.12 19.55
C GLN A 37 -12.05 -5.62 19.91
N ARG A 38 -11.62 -6.74 19.34
CA ARG A 38 -10.28 -7.29 19.56
C ARG A 38 -9.26 -6.68 18.61
N VAL A 39 -7.99 -6.75 19.02
CA VAL A 39 -6.88 -6.48 18.12
C VAL A 39 -6.85 -7.55 17.02
N SER A 40 -6.84 -7.10 15.77
CA SER A 40 -6.71 -7.98 14.60
C SER A 40 -5.83 -7.27 13.56
N PHE A 41 -4.72 -7.93 13.19
CA PHE A 41 -3.88 -7.44 12.10
C PHE A 41 -4.40 -7.96 10.77
N GLY A 42 -4.76 -7.04 9.87
CA GLY A 42 -5.09 -7.35 8.49
C GLY A 42 -3.84 -7.53 7.63
N THR A 43 -3.95 -7.26 6.33
CA THR A 43 -2.83 -7.33 5.38
C THR A 43 -1.71 -6.34 5.74
N SER A 44 -2.05 -5.22 6.39
CA SER A 44 -1.14 -4.11 6.67
C SER A 44 -1.58 -3.40 7.96
N GLY A 45 -1.29 -4.01 9.11
CA GLY A 45 -1.56 -3.44 10.43
C GLY A 45 -2.97 -3.70 10.99
N HIS A 46 -3.18 -3.23 12.22
CA HIS A 46 -4.49 -3.17 12.87
C HIS A 46 -5.21 -1.89 12.44
N ARG A 47 -6.45 -2.01 11.96
CA ARG A 47 -7.28 -0.87 11.54
C ARG A 47 -8.67 -0.97 12.16
N GLY A 48 -9.25 0.18 12.43
CA GLY A 48 -10.60 0.26 12.99
C GLY A 48 -11.05 1.69 13.22
N SER A 49 -12.17 1.87 13.92
CA SER A 49 -12.72 3.18 14.25
C SER A 49 -13.01 3.30 15.74
N SER A 50 -12.74 4.45 16.32
CA SER A 50 -13.09 4.73 17.72
C SER A 50 -14.61 4.71 17.93
N LEU A 51 -15.38 5.11 16.92
CA LEU A 51 -16.84 5.08 16.94
C LEU A 51 -17.42 3.65 16.95
N LYS A 52 -16.63 2.65 16.55
CA LYS A 52 -16.99 1.22 16.55
C LYS A 52 -16.30 0.42 17.64
N THR A 53 -15.60 1.08 18.56
CA THR A 53 -14.83 0.43 19.62
C THR A 53 -13.81 -0.58 19.07
N SER A 54 -13.21 -0.28 17.93
CA SER A 54 -12.21 -1.15 17.27
C SER A 54 -10.88 -0.44 17.05
N PHE A 55 -10.75 0.84 17.45
CA PHE A 55 -9.49 1.59 17.45
C PHE A 55 -9.54 2.68 18.53
N ASN A 56 -9.23 2.32 19.76
CA ASN A 56 -9.27 3.17 20.94
C ASN A 56 -7.90 3.17 21.63
N GLU A 57 -7.68 4.08 22.58
CA GLU A 57 -6.41 4.20 23.30
C GLU A 57 -5.95 2.85 23.89
N ALA A 58 -6.89 2.10 24.45
CA ALA A 58 -6.62 0.79 25.03
C ALA A 58 -5.99 -0.20 24.01
N HIS A 59 -6.45 -0.20 22.75
CA HIS A 59 -5.84 -1.01 21.69
C HIS A 59 -4.39 -0.60 21.46
N ILE A 60 -4.12 0.70 21.37
CA ILE A 60 -2.78 1.21 21.07
C ILE A 60 -1.83 0.95 22.24
N VAL A 61 -2.27 1.11 23.47
CA VAL A 61 -1.50 0.74 24.68
C VAL A 61 -1.12 -0.75 24.63
N ALA A 62 -2.10 -1.63 24.37
CA ALA A 62 -1.88 -3.07 24.34
C ALA A 62 -0.97 -3.51 23.18
N ILE A 63 -1.21 -3.00 21.96
CA ILE A 63 -0.39 -3.31 20.77
C ILE A 63 1.05 -2.83 20.97
N THR A 64 1.23 -1.61 21.47
CA THR A 64 2.57 -1.04 21.66
C THR A 64 3.36 -1.79 22.73
N GLN A 65 2.71 -2.19 23.82
CA GLN A 65 3.33 -3.05 24.83
C GLN A 65 3.72 -4.41 24.24
N ALA A 66 2.83 -5.03 23.46
CA ALA A 66 3.13 -6.29 22.80
C ALA A 66 4.31 -6.17 21.81
N ILE A 67 4.42 -5.06 21.07
CA ILE A 67 5.58 -4.78 20.21
C ILE A 67 6.85 -4.62 21.03
N ALA A 68 6.83 -3.89 22.15
CA ALA A 68 7.99 -3.73 23.03
C ALA A 68 8.49 -5.09 23.58
N GLU A 69 7.56 -5.98 23.95
CA GLU A 69 7.87 -7.33 24.40
C GLU A 69 8.43 -8.21 23.24
N TYR A 70 7.82 -8.10 22.05
CA TYR A 70 8.31 -8.78 20.85
C TYR A 70 9.73 -8.36 20.49
N ARG A 71 10.02 -7.04 20.44
CA ARG A 71 11.36 -6.49 20.18
C ARG A 71 12.42 -7.09 21.11
N LYS A 72 12.10 -7.13 22.41
CA LYS A 72 12.98 -7.73 23.43
C LYS A 72 13.26 -9.21 23.14
N LYS A 73 12.21 -9.97 22.79
CA LYS A 73 12.32 -11.41 22.46
C LYS A 73 13.10 -11.63 21.16
N ALA A 74 12.89 -10.78 20.17
CA ALA A 74 13.58 -10.84 18.87
C ALA A 74 15.00 -10.26 18.88
N GLY A 75 15.44 -9.65 20.00
CA GLY A 75 16.77 -9.05 20.11
C GLY A 75 16.93 -7.74 19.34
N VAL A 76 15.84 -7.02 19.06
CA VAL A 76 15.89 -5.71 18.41
C VAL A 76 16.26 -4.66 19.44
N THR A 77 17.48 -4.12 19.33
CA THR A 77 18.08 -3.23 20.35
C THR A 77 18.33 -1.80 19.86
N GLY A 78 18.18 -1.54 18.58
CA GLY A 78 18.32 -0.20 18.00
C GLY A 78 17.08 0.67 18.20
N PRO A 79 17.06 1.88 17.63
CA PRO A 79 15.93 2.80 17.76
C PRO A 79 14.70 2.28 17.00
N LEU A 80 13.52 2.68 17.48
CA LEU A 80 12.27 2.51 16.77
C LEU A 80 11.88 3.83 16.09
N TYR A 81 11.73 3.82 14.76
CA TYR A 81 11.23 4.95 14.00
C TYR A 81 9.71 4.96 14.03
N ILE A 82 9.09 6.10 14.36
CA ILE A 82 7.64 6.20 14.39
C ILE A 82 7.13 7.37 13.57
N GLY A 83 6.34 7.05 12.53
CA GLY A 83 5.65 8.01 11.68
C GLY A 83 4.14 8.04 11.92
N ARG A 84 3.48 9.08 11.41
CA ARG A 84 2.02 9.22 11.41
C ARG A 84 1.53 9.92 10.16
N ASP A 85 0.33 9.57 9.73
CA ASP A 85 -0.39 10.28 8.66
C ASP A 85 -1.30 11.39 9.20
N THR A 86 -2.21 11.87 8.36
CA THR A 86 -3.06 13.03 8.61
C THR A 86 -4.45 12.69 9.15
N HIS A 87 -4.77 11.40 9.40
CA HIS A 87 -6.05 11.02 10.01
C HIS A 87 -6.21 11.55 11.43
N ALA A 88 -7.44 11.88 11.81
CA ALA A 88 -7.75 12.44 13.13
C ALA A 88 -7.28 11.57 14.30
N LEU A 89 -7.29 10.23 14.13
CA LEU A 89 -6.85 9.27 15.15
C LEU A 89 -5.33 9.02 15.16
N SER A 90 -4.59 9.49 14.15
CA SER A 90 -3.17 9.17 14.02
C SER A 90 -2.32 9.90 15.06
N GLU A 91 -2.57 11.17 15.34
CA GLU A 91 -1.83 11.90 16.38
C GLU A 91 -2.10 11.37 17.80
N PRO A 92 -3.36 11.15 18.24
CA PRO A 92 -3.63 10.51 19.52
C PRO A 92 -2.94 9.16 19.70
N ALA A 93 -3.02 8.29 18.68
CA ALA A 93 -2.40 6.97 18.73
C ALA A 93 -0.86 7.03 18.73
N TRP A 94 -0.26 7.96 17.99
CA TRP A 94 1.17 8.21 17.98
C TRP A 94 1.67 8.68 19.37
N LYS A 95 0.95 9.59 20.02
CA LYS A 95 1.26 10.03 21.40
C LYS A 95 1.22 8.87 22.39
N THR A 96 0.13 8.11 22.37
CA THR A 96 -0.06 6.92 23.23
C THR A 96 1.07 5.89 23.02
N ALA A 97 1.48 5.66 21.77
CA ALA A 97 2.57 4.73 21.46
C ALA A 97 3.91 5.20 22.08
N ILE A 98 4.25 6.48 21.95
CA ILE A 98 5.50 7.04 22.52
C ILE A 98 5.51 6.89 24.05
N GLU A 99 4.40 7.14 24.74
CA GLU A 99 4.29 6.98 26.18
C GLU A 99 4.62 5.56 26.66
N VAL A 100 4.13 4.56 25.92
CA VAL A 100 4.37 3.14 26.25
C VAL A 100 5.79 2.73 25.85
N LEU A 101 6.29 3.12 24.68
CA LEU A 101 7.63 2.79 24.23
C LEU A 101 8.71 3.33 25.16
N VAL A 102 8.63 4.61 25.53
CA VAL A 102 9.56 5.25 26.47
C VAL A 102 9.52 4.58 27.84
N ALA A 103 8.33 4.26 28.37
CA ALA A 103 8.17 3.54 29.63
C ALA A 103 8.78 2.13 29.63
N ASN A 104 8.93 1.52 28.45
CA ASN A 104 9.59 0.24 28.24
C ASN A 104 11.10 0.37 27.92
N GLY A 105 11.66 1.57 27.93
CA GLY A 105 13.09 1.81 27.68
C GLY A 105 13.48 1.73 26.21
N VAL A 106 12.51 1.89 25.30
CA VAL A 106 12.78 1.89 23.85
C VAL A 106 13.21 3.29 23.41
N THR A 107 14.34 3.40 22.73
CA THR A 107 14.72 4.63 22.04
C THR A 107 13.81 4.84 20.83
N VAL A 108 13.15 6.00 20.76
CA VAL A 108 12.15 6.33 19.72
C VAL A 108 12.65 7.49 18.89
N ARG A 109 12.61 7.37 17.56
CA ARG A 109 12.90 8.45 16.62
C ARG A 109 11.61 9.02 16.07
N ILE A 110 11.39 10.31 16.33
CA ILE A 110 10.22 11.08 15.90
C ILE A 110 10.65 12.19 14.94
N ASP A 111 9.73 12.68 14.12
CA ASP A 111 10.05 13.78 13.19
C ASP A 111 10.53 15.03 13.92
N SER A 112 11.62 15.63 13.42
CA SER A 112 12.25 16.82 14.03
C SER A 112 11.40 18.09 13.92
N ARG A 113 10.43 18.09 13.02
CA ARG A 113 9.49 19.20 12.77
C ARG A 113 8.12 18.97 13.41
N ASP A 114 7.92 17.84 14.12
CA ASP A 114 6.61 17.37 14.61
C ASP A 114 5.56 17.22 13.47
N ASP A 115 6.01 16.90 12.26
CA ASP A 115 5.21 16.81 11.05
C ASP A 115 4.79 15.35 10.74
N PHE A 116 4.06 15.16 9.65
CA PHE A 116 3.62 13.86 9.16
C PHE A 116 4.77 13.11 8.49
N THR A 117 4.73 11.78 8.59
CA THR A 117 5.77 10.92 8.01
C THR A 117 5.12 9.79 7.21
N PRO A 118 5.32 9.74 5.89
CA PRO A 118 4.83 8.67 5.01
C PRO A 118 5.36 7.29 5.38
N THR A 119 4.59 6.24 5.08
CA THR A 119 4.98 4.84 5.25
C THR A 119 6.34 4.52 4.60
N PRO A 120 6.59 4.84 3.31
CA PRO A 120 7.87 4.54 2.67
C PRO A 120 9.06 5.25 3.31
N VAL A 121 8.84 6.40 3.92
CA VAL A 121 9.90 7.15 4.58
C VAL A 121 10.38 6.45 5.84
N VAL A 122 9.47 5.85 6.61
CA VAL A 122 9.83 5.02 7.77
C VAL A 122 10.56 3.76 7.30
N SER A 123 10.06 3.08 6.26
CA SER A 123 10.73 1.92 5.65
C SER A 123 12.17 2.24 5.23
N GLN A 124 12.37 3.34 4.50
CA GLN A 124 13.69 3.77 4.03
C GLN A 124 14.63 4.14 5.20
N ALA A 125 14.13 4.79 6.25
CA ALA A 125 14.92 5.13 7.43
C ALA A 125 15.39 3.88 8.17
N ILE A 126 14.54 2.86 8.35
CA ILE A 126 14.90 1.56 8.94
C ILE A 126 16.01 0.90 8.11
N LEU A 127 15.80 0.78 6.80
CA LEU A 127 16.75 0.10 5.91
C LEU A 127 18.10 0.83 5.85
N THR A 128 18.09 2.16 5.83
CA THR A 128 19.33 2.95 5.84
C THR A 128 20.08 2.81 7.16
N HIS A 129 19.38 2.82 8.30
CA HIS A 129 19.97 2.58 9.61
C HIS A 129 20.60 1.17 9.70
N ASN A 130 19.91 0.18 9.17
CA ASN A 130 20.32 -1.22 9.23
C ASN A 130 21.39 -1.58 8.18
N ARG A 131 21.80 -0.63 7.33
CA ARG A 131 22.87 -0.84 6.34
C ARG A 131 24.24 -0.71 6.98
N ALA A 132 25.11 -1.68 6.74
CA ALA A 132 26.51 -1.63 7.16
C ALA A 132 27.30 -0.59 6.34
N ALA A 133 28.47 -0.19 6.85
CA ALA A 133 29.32 0.80 6.19
C ALA A 133 29.82 0.38 4.79
N ASP A 134 29.91 -0.92 4.52
CA ASP A 134 30.24 -1.47 3.20
C ASP A 134 29.04 -1.52 2.24
N GLY A 135 27.87 -1.05 2.68
CA GLY A 135 26.63 -1.07 1.91
C GLY A 135 25.79 -2.34 2.04
N THR A 136 26.28 -3.36 2.75
CA THR A 136 25.54 -4.61 2.99
C THR A 136 24.34 -4.36 3.89
N GLN A 137 23.19 -4.87 3.48
CA GLN A 137 21.97 -4.77 4.27
C GLN A 137 21.97 -5.83 5.36
N ARG A 138 21.76 -5.43 6.64
CA ARG A 138 21.73 -6.31 7.81
C ARG A 138 20.29 -6.54 8.26
N PHE A 139 19.99 -7.73 8.72
CA PHE A 139 18.72 -8.12 9.33
C PHE A 139 18.89 -8.97 10.60
N THR A 140 20.14 -9.18 11.04
CA THR A 140 20.50 -9.83 12.30
C THR A 140 21.65 -9.07 12.96
N GLY A 141 21.75 -9.16 14.28
CA GLY A 141 22.80 -8.51 15.08
C GLY A 141 22.28 -7.37 15.94
N GLU A 142 23.18 -6.77 16.69
CA GLU A 142 22.85 -5.67 17.61
C GLU A 142 22.65 -4.33 16.89
N GLY A 143 21.87 -3.45 17.52
CA GLY A 143 21.67 -2.08 17.08
C GLY A 143 20.73 -1.93 15.87
N LEU A 144 20.02 -2.98 15.46
CA LEU A 144 19.06 -2.90 14.35
C LEU A 144 17.81 -2.12 14.76
N ALA A 145 17.38 -1.25 13.85
CA ALA A 145 16.16 -0.47 13.96
C ALA A 145 14.95 -1.19 13.37
N ASP A 146 13.78 -0.83 13.84
CA ASP A 146 12.47 -1.19 13.33
C ASP A 146 11.55 0.04 13.36
N GLY A 147 10.25 -0.11 13.04
CA GLY A 147 9.36 1.05 12.98
C GLY A 147 7.89 0.77 13.23
N ILE A 148 7.18 1.86 13.46
CA ILE A 148 5.73 1.92 13.53
C ILE A 148 5.25 3.04 12.60
N VAL A 149 4.19 2.77 11.84
CA VAL A 149 3.47 3.81 11.10
C VAL A 149 2.02 3.84 11.56
N VAL A 150 1.62 5.02 12.08
CA VAL A 150 0.26 5.23 12.56
C VAL A 150 -0.59 5.78 11.41
N THR A 151 -1.31 4.89 10.76
CA THR A 151 -2.09 5.18 9.54
C THR A 151 -3.11 4.08 9.23
N PRO A 152 -4.34 4.43 8.81
CA PRO A 152 -5.26 3.50 8.17
C PRO A 152 -5.15 3.51 6.64
N SER A 153 -4.10 4.13 6.03
CA SER A 153 -3.92 4.34 4.59
C SER A 153 -5.09 5.15 4.00
N HIS A 154 -5.72 4.72 2.92
CA HIS A 154 -6.84 5.38 2.23
C HIS A 154 -8.23 5.11 2.86
N ASN A 155 -8.29 4.55 4.06
CA ASN A 155 -9.56 4.30 4.75
C ASN A 155 -10.31 5.61 5.05
N PRO A 156 -11.63 5.55 5.32
CA PRO A 156 -12.42 6.75 5.65
C PRO A 156 -11.86 7.56 6.82
N PRO A 157 -12.18 8.86 6.90
CA PRO A 157 -11.72 9.78 7.95
C PRO A 157 -12.04 9.34 9.40
N THR A 158 -13.04 8.45 9.58
CA THR A 158 -13.40 7.87 10.89
C THR A 158 -12.41 6.85 11.41
N ASP A 159 -11.50 6.36 10.57
CA ASP A 159 -10.67 5.21 10.86
C ASP A 159 -9.30 5.63 11.38
N GLY A 160 -8.70 4.76 12.16
CA GLY A 160 -7.29 4.79 12.53
C GLY A 160 -6.61 3.47 12.17
N GLY A 161 -5.28 3.49 12.13
CA GLY A 161 -4.49 2.31 11.82
C GLY A 161 -3.14 2.32 12.51
N PHE A 162 -2.56 1.15 12.71
CA PHE A 162 -1.30 0.97 13.40
C PHE A 162 -0.52 -0.20 12.75
N LYS A 163 0.55 0.13 12.05
CA LYS A 163 1.43 -0.82 11.34
C LYS A 163 2.71 -1.01 12.12
N TYR A 164 3.28 -2.21 12.07
CA TYR A 164 4.62 -2.51 12.59
C TYR A 164 5.51 -3.05 11.47
N ASP A 165 6.65 -2.41 11.29
CA ASP A 165 7.68 -2.77 10.31
C ASP A 165 8.91 -3.29 11.05
N PRO A 166 9.23 -4.60 10.95
CA PRO A 166 10.42 -5.19 11.52
C PRO A 166 11.72 -4.61 10.94
N VAL A 167 12.84 -5.17 11.36
CA VAL A 167 14.21 -4.77 10.92
C VAL A 167 14.41 -4.82 9.39
N THR A 168 13.53 -5.50 8.68
CA THR A 168 13.51 -5.54 7.21
C THR A 168 12.82 -4.34 6.56
N GLY A 169 12.21 -3.45 7.35
CA GLY A 169 11.64 -2.18 6.90
C GLY A 169 10.30 -2.26 6.17
N GLY A 170 9.71 -3.44 6.04
CA GLY A 170 8.43 -3.63 5.35
C GLY A 170 7.38 -4.28 6.24
N PRO A 171 6.19 -4.59 5.69
CA PRO A 171 5.10 -5.17 6.45
C PRO A 171 5.51 -6.46 7.16
N ALA A 172 5.22 -6.54 8.46
CA ALA A 172 5.55 -7.70 9.27
C ALA A 172 4.90 -8.99 8.73
N PRO A 173 5.62 -10.13 8.72
CA PRO A 173 5.07 -11.41 8.32
C PRO A 173 4.00 -11.90 9.33
N SER A 174 3.17 -12.85 8.90
CA SER A 174 1.98 -13.24 9.67
C SER A 174 2.27 -13.86 11.03
N ASP A 175 3.39 -14.56 11.20
CA ASP A 175 3.83 -15.11 12.47
C ASP A 175 4.13 -14.01 13.49
N VAL A 176 4.75 -12.92 13.06
CA VAL A 176 5.02 -11.72 13.88
C VAL A 176 3.73 -10.99 14.23
N THR A 177 2.89 -10.70 13.23
CA THR A 177 1.63 -9.97 13.47
C THR A 177 0.65 -10.77 14.34
N ASN A 178 0.58 -12.09 14.17
CA ASN A 178 -0.24 -12.95 15.02
C ASN A 178 0.28 -12.96 16.46
N ALA A 179 1.59 -13.11 16.66
CA ALA A 179 2.19 -13.09 17.99
C ALA A 179 1.91 -11.76 18.73
N ILE A 180 2.02 -10.62 18.01
CA ILE A 180 1.70 -9.29 18.55
C ILE A 180 0.20 -9.17 18.87
N ALA A 181 -0.68 -9.62 17.96
CA ALA A 181 -2.12 -9.57 18.15
C ALA A 181 -2.60 -10.42 19.33
N ASP A 182 -2.10 -11.66 19.43
CA ASP A 182 -2.44 -12.56 20.52
C ASP A 182 -2.02 -11.96 21.87
N ARG A 183 -0.79 -11.45 21.95
CA ARG A 183 -0.30 -10.80 23.17
C ARG A 183 -1.06 -9.52 23.49
N ALA A 184 -1.37 -8.69 22.52
CA ALA A 184 -2.17 -7.48 22.71
C ALA A 184 -3.58 -7.80 23.22
N ASN A 185 -4.21 -8.86 22.71
CA ASN A 185 -5.52 -9.31 23.18
C ASN A 185 -5.51 -9.85 24.61
N GLU A 186 -4.41 -10.48 25.06
CA GLU A 186 -4.22 -10.81 26.47
C GLU A 186 -4.14 -9.55 27.34
N LEU A 187 -3.38 -8.55 26.88
CA LEU A 187 -3.17 -7.27 27.58
C LEU A 187 -4.44 -6.41 27.61
N LEU A 188 -5.33 -6.49 26.63
CA LEU A 188 -6.63 -5.82 26.65
C LEU A 188 -7.49 -6.21 27.87
N GLY A 189 -7.30 -7.41 28.42
CA GLY A 189 -7.97 -7.88 29.62
C GLY A 189 -7.34 -7.39 30.93
N ASP A 190 -6.11 -6.91 30.94
CA ASP A 190 -5.38 -6.48 32.14
C ASP A 190 -4.37 -5.35 31.87
N PHE A 191 -4.87 -4.11 31.84
CA PHE A 191 -4.04 -2.91 31.66
C PHE A 191 -3.13 -2.58 32.84
N LYS A 192 -3.37 -3.17 34.03
CA LYS A 192 -2.71 -2.76 35.29
C LYS A 192 -1.19 -2.99 35.26
N ASN A 193 -0.71 -3.86 34.40
CA ASN A 193 0.71 -4.21 34.29
C ASN A 193 1.44 -3.49 33.15
N ILE A 194 0.76 -2.66 32.36
CA ILE A 194 1.39 -1.91 31.28
C ILE A 194 2.02 -0.64 31.82
N LYS A 195 3.30 -0.47 31.56
CA LYS A 195 4.03 0.75 31.94
C LYS A 195 3.73 1.87 30.94
N ARG A 196 3.46 3.04 31.47
CA ARG A 196 3.19 4.23 30.68
C ARG A 196 3.70 5.47 31.40
N VAL A 197 4.24 6.44 30.69
CA VAL A 197 4.61 7.77 31.19
C VAL A 197 3.81 8.81 30.41
N PRO A 198 3.36 9.92 31.05
CA PRO A 198 2.63 10.97 30.34
C PRO A 198 3.43 11.51 29.16
N PHE A 199 2.76 11.82 28.05
CA PHE A 199 3.38 12.27 26.79
C PHE A 199 4.35 13.44 27.00
N GLU A 200 3.97 14.45 27.80
CA GLU A 200 4.81 15.62 28.11
C GLU A 200 6.13 15.27 28.85
N GLN A 201 6.17 14.12 29.50
CA GLN A 201 7.39 13.58 30.12
C GLN A 201 8.15 12.72 29.11
N ALA A 202 7.44 11.89 28.34
CA ALA A 202 8.03 11.00 27.35
C ALA A 202 8.86 11.78 26.33
N VAL A 203 8.32 12.84 25.74
CA VAL A 203 9.00 13.66 24.70
C VAL A 203 10.23 14.43 25.21
N LYS A 204 10.39 14.54 26.54
CA LYS A 204 11.58 15.16 27.19
C LYS A 204 12.61 14.13 27.61
N SER A 205 12.34 12.86 27.44
CA SER A 205 13.27 11.77 27.79
C SER A 205 14.42 11.71 26.78
N ASP A 206 15.61 11.35 27.26
CA ASP A 206 16.79 11.04 26.43
C ASP A 206 16.54 9.85 25.47
N LEU A 207 15.44 9.10 25.69
CA LEU A 207 15.00 8.03 24.80
C LEU A 207 14.25 8.53 23.55
N VAL A 208 13.88 9.81 23.48
CA VAL A 208 13.22 10.39 22.31
C VAL A 208 14.21 11.24 21.53
N GLU A 209 14.59 10.75 20.36
CA GLU A 209 15.50 11.40 19.44
C GLU A 209 14.73 12.09 18.31
N ARG A 210 15.14 13.32 17.95
CA ARG A 210 14.59 14.05 16.80
C ARG A 210 15.33 13.64 15.54
N PHE A 211 14.59 13.20 14.51
CA PHE A 211 15.13 12.75 13.23
C PHE A 211 14.47 13.51 12.08
N ASP A 212 15.27 14.01 11.15
CA ASP A 212 14.76 14.70 9.97
C ASP A 212 14.40 13.69 8.88
N PHE A 213 13.20 13.11 8.97
CA PHE A 213 12.71 12.12 8.02
C PHE A 213 12.65 12.68 6.60
N ARG A 214 12.21 13.92 6.45
CA ARG A 214 12.01 14.55 5.15
C ARG A 214 13.32 14.75 4.41
N GLU A 215 14.29 15.39 5.04
CA GLU A 215 15.60 15.60 4.43
C GLU A 215 16.31 14.27 4.16
N HIS A 216 16.21 13.31 5.09
CA HIS A 216 16.84 12.01 4.95
C HIS A 216 16.33 11.24 3.73
N TYR A 217 15.01 11.21 3.54
CA TYR A 217 14.38 10.53 2.40
C TYR A 217 14.66 11.25 1.08
N VAL A 218 14.43 12.58 1.05
CA VAL A 218 14.58 13.36 -0.18
C VAL A 218 16.04 13.38 -0.65
N ALA A 219 17.00 13.45 0.27
CA ALA A 219 18.42 13.41 -0.10
C ALA A 219 18.85 12.12 -0.81
N ASP A 220 18.17 11.00 -0.55
CA ASP A 220 18.52 9.70 -1.10
C ASP A 220 17.77 9.35 -2.41
N LEU A 221 16.75 10.14 -2.81
CA LEU A 221 15.92 9.90 -3.99
C LEU A 221 16.70 9.86 -5.30
N GLU A 222 17.81 10.61 -5.43
CA GLU A 222 18.65 10.59 -6.63
C GLU A 222 19.24 9.21 -6.95
N ASN A 223 19.28 8.32 -5.95
CA ASN A 223 19.70 6.94 -6.13
C ASN A 223 18.60 6.03 -6.72
N VAL A 224 17.39 6.52 -6.88
CA VAL A 224 16.24 5.77 -7.40
C VAL A 224 15.70 6.39 -8.69
N ILE A 225 15.59 7.71 -8.74
CA ILE A 225 15.01 8.49 -9.84
C ILE A 225 16.11 9.25 -10.59
N ASP A 226 15.97 9.35 -11.91
CA ASP A 226 16.86 10.14 -12.76
C ASP A 226 16.37 11.59 -12.87
N PHE A 227 16.72 12.41 -11.89
CA PHE A 227 16.32 13.81 -11.86
C PHE A 227 16.97 14.67 -12.96
N ASP A 228 18.13 14.26 -13.50
CA ASP A 228 18.78 15.00 -14.59
C ASP A 228 17.94 14.93 -15.86
N VAL A 229 17.34 13.79 -16.13
CA VAL A 229 16.43 13.60 -17.27
C VAL A 229 15.16 14.46 -17.10
N ILE A 230 14.54 14.42 -15.90
CA ILE A 230 13.33 15.22 -15.62
C ILE A 230 13.64 16.71 -15.78
N ARG A 231 14.68 17.20 -15.11
CA ARG A 231 15.06 18.60 -15.13
C ARG A 231 15.37 19.11 -16.54
N SER A 232 16.12 18.33 -17.32
CA SER A 232 16.53 18.74 -18.68
C SER A 232 15.37 18.75 -19.69
N SER A 233 14.32 17.96 -19.44
CA SER A 233 13.14 17.90 -20.32
C SER A 233 12.17 19.06 -20.12
N GLY A 234 12.15 19.63 -18.91
CA GLY A 234 11.16 20.64 -18.52
C GLY A 234 9.76 20.08 -18.27
N VAL A 235 9.62 18.77 -18.04
CA VAL A 235 8.33 18.14 -17.66
C VAL A 235 7.75 18.80 -16.41
N ARG A 236 6.48 19.20 -16.50
CA ARG A 236 5.72 19.86 -15.43
C ARG A 236 4.83 18.82 -14.74
N LEU A 237 5.15 18.50 -13.51
CA LEU A 237 4.45 17.51 -12.71
C LEU A 237 3.53 18.21 -11.69
N GLY A 238 2.22 17.98 -11.80
CA GLY A 238 1.28 18.29 -10.73
C GLY A 238 1.22 17.13 -9.74
N ILE A 239 1.09 17.42 -8.45
CA ILE A 239 0.93 16.38 -7.41
C ILE A 239 -0.24 16.73 -6.50
N ASP A 240 -1.10 15.74 -6.29
CA ASP A 240 -2.16 15.80 -5.30
C ASP A 240 -1.87 14.79 -4.17
N PRO A 241 -1.40 15.25 -3.01
CA PRO A 241 -1.16 14.38 -1.86
C PRO A 241 -2.45 13.85 -1.22
N LEU A 242 -3.62 14.19 -1.75
CA LEU A 242 -4.94 13.90 -1.18
C LEU A 242 -5.03 14.25 0.32
N GLY A 243 -4.42 15.37 0.73
CA GLY A 243 -4.37 15.81 2.12
C GLY A 243 -3.51 14.93 3.03
N GLY A 244 -2.61 14.13 2.47
CA GLY A 244 -1.81 13.13 3.17
C GLY A 244 -0.44 13.60 3.62
N ALA A 245 0.32 12.68 4.20
CA ALA A 245 1.61 12.90 4.84
C ALA A 245 2.73 13.36 3.88
N SER A 246 2.57 13.14 2.57
CA SER A 246 3.57 13.52 1.58
C SER A 246 3.57 15.02 1.22
N VAL A 247 2.57 15.78 1.66
CA VAL A 247 2.33 17.18 1.25
C VAL A 247 3.59 18.06 1.32
N ASN A 248 4.36 17.95 2.37
CA ASN A 248 5.54 18.77 2.62
C ASN A 248 6.84 18.20 2.02
N TYR A 249 6.81 17.01 1.42
CA TYR A 249 7.97 16.40 0.76
C TYR A 249 8.20 16.97 -0.64
N TRP A 250 7.14 17.22 -1.38
CA TRP A 250 7.17 17.69 -2.76
C TRP A 250 7.84 19.06 -2.94
N PRO A 251 7.56 20.08 -2.10
CA PRO A 251 8.27 21.36 -2.18
C PRO A 251 9.78 21.21 -1.97
N LEU A 252 10.22 20.34 -1.03
CA LEU A 252 11.64 20.08 -0.81
C LEU A 252 12.29 19.37 -2.00
N MET A 253 11.61 18.39 -2.62
CA MET A 253 12.09 17.75 -3.85
C MET A 253 12.24 18.77 -4.99
N ASN A 254 11.25 19.63 -5.15
CA ASN A 254 11.26 20.69 -6.15
C ASN A 254 12.47 21.62 -5.99
N GLU A 255 12.72 22.07 -4.76
CA GLU A 255 13.86 22.92 -4.42
C GLU A 255 15.19 22.20 -4.61
N LYS A 256 15.34 21.01 -4.01
CA LYS A 256 16.62 20.26 -3.98
C LYS A 256 17.09 19.81 -5.36
N PHE A 257 16.16 19.37 -6.21
CA PHE A 257 16.48 18.84 -7.53
C PHE A 257 16.21 19.82 -8.68
N ASN A 258 15.78 21.05 -8.37
CA ASN A 258 15.43 22.08 -9.34
C ASN A 258 14.46 21.55 -10.42
N LEU A 259 13.30 21.05 -9.94
CA LEU A 259 12.25 20.48 -10.77
C LEU A 259 11.10 21.50 -10.97
N THR A 260 10.12 21.12 -11.78
CA THR A 260 8.85 21.85 -11.92
C THR A 260 7.73 20.97 -11.37
N ILE A 261 7.67 20.88 -10.04
CA ILE A 261 6.61 20.18 -9.30
C ILE A 261 5.69 21.21 -8.63
N ASP A 262 4.39 21.07 -8.82
CA ASP A 262 3.36 21.89 -8.17
C ASP A 262 2.43 20.99 -7.34
N VAL A 263 2.20 21.37 -6.07
CA VAL A 263 1.24 20.68 -5.20
C VAL A 263 -0.14 21.25 -5.46
N VAL A 264 -0.97 20.49 -6.17
CA VAL A 264 -2.27 20.95 -6.68
C VAL A 264 -3.26 21.26 -5.56
N ARG A 265 -3.26 20.43 -4.50
CA ARG A 265 -4.08 20.61 -3.28
C ARG A 265 -3.23 20.44 -2.03
N PRO A 266 -2.62 21.54 -1.52
CA PRO A 266 -1.68 21.46 -0.39
C PRO A 266 -2.35 21.43 0.99
N GLN A 267 -3.69 21.52 1.07
CA GLN A 267 -4.40 21.53 2.34
C GLN A 267 -4.41 20.15 3.01
N VAL A 268 -4.21 20.16 4.33
CA VAL A 268 -4.45 19.01 5.21
C VAL A 268 -5.70 19.33 6.03
N ASP A 269 -6.71 18.48 5.90
CA ASP A 269 -7.99 18.59 6.60
C ASP A 269 -8.42 17.19 7.04
N PRO A 270 -8.48 16.90 8.36
CA PRO A 270 -8.82 15.57 8.85
C PRO A 270 -10.27 15.14 8.54
N THR A 271 -11.09 16.06 8.02
CA THR A 271 -12.45 15.73 7.52
C THR A 271 -12.46 15.40 6.04
N TRP A 272 -11.41 15.76 5.30
CA TRP A 272 -11.30 15.64 3.83
C TRP A 272 -12.48 16.25 3.07
N SER A 273 -12.95 17.42 3.54
CA SER A 273 -14.10 18.13 2.97
C SER A 273 -13.97 18.47 1.48
N PHE A 274 -12.76 18.49 0.95
CA PHE A 274 -12.44 18.79 -0.45
C PHE A 274 -12.51 17.57 -1.39
N MET A 275 -12.73 16.36 -0.86
CA MET A 275 -12.76 15.14 -1.65
C MET A 275 -14.12 14.93 -2.34
N THR A 276 -14.11 14.07 -3.35
CA THR A 276 -15.32 13.46 -3.90
C THR A 276 -15.57 12.10 -3.27
N ILE A 277 -16.83 11.72 -3.20
CA ILE A 277 -17.28 10.46 -2.59
C ILE A 277 -16.82 9.28 -3.46
N ASP A 278 -16.27 8.26 -2.84
CA ASP A 278 -15.82 7.06 -3.54
C ASP A 278 -16.98 6.10 -3.86
N HIS A 279 -16.66 5.02 -4.56
CA HIS A 279 -17.59 4.02 -5.07
C HIS A 279 -18.53 3.41 -4.01
N ASP A 280 -18.11 3.37 -2.74
CA ASP A 280 -18.89 2.81 -1.62
C ASP A 280 -19.73 3.85 -0.85
N GLY A 281 -19.80 5.07 -1.34
CA GLY A 281 -20.57 6.16 -0.73
C GLY A 281 -19.86 6.85 0.45
N LYS A 282 -18.55 6.66 0.60
CA LYS A 282 -17.74 7.26 1.66
C LYS A 282 -16.64 8.15 1.08
N ILE A 283 -16.11 9.04 1.89
CA ILE A 283 -14.85 9.70 1.60
C ILE A 283 -13.73 8.67 1.75
N ARG A 284 -12.98 8.44 0.67
CA ARG A 284 -11.74 7.65 0.65
C ARG A 284 -10.69 8.39 -0.15
N MET A 285 -9.47 8.35 0.32
CA MET A 285 -8.35 9.03 -0.31
C MET A 285 -7.53 8.05 -1.15
N ASP A 286 -8.22 7.33 -2.06
CA ASP A 286 -7.61 6.33 -2.94
C ASP A 286 -7.23 6.97 -4.28
N PRO A 287 -5.94 7.18 -4.58
CA PRO A 287 -5.48 7.82 -5.80
C PRO A 287 -5.71 6.96 -7.06
N SER A 288 -6.05 5.68 -6.90
CA SER A 288 -6.40 4.79 -8.01
C SER A 288 -7.90 4.81 -8.34
N SER A 289 -8.73 5.39 -7.46
CA SER A 289 -10.18 5.42 -7.68
C SER A 289 -10.59 6.57 -8.60
N PRO A 290 -11.24 6.30 -9.73
CA PRO A 290 -11.77 7.35 -10.60
C PRO A 290 -12.87 8.19 -9.93
N TYR A 291 -13.51 7.68 -8.89
CA TYR A 291 -14.52 8.39 -8.11
C TYR A 291 -13.88 9.36 -7.10
N ALA A 292 -12.91 8.88 -6.32
CA ALA A 292 -12.16 9.72 -5.38
C ALA A 292 -11.37 10.82 -6.08
N MET A 293 -10.82 10.52 -7.25
CA MET A 293 -10.02 11.45 -8.06
C MET A 293 -10.86 12.34 -8.99
N LYS A 294 -12.18 12.14 -9.02
CA LYS A 294 -13.05 12.86 -9.98
C LYS A 294 -12.95 14.37 -9.86
N GLY A 295 -12.94 14.91 -8.65
CA GLY A 295 -12.82 16.36 -8.44
C GLY A 295 -11.52 16.95 -9.01
N LEU A 296 -10.40 16.22 -8.89
CA LEU A 296 -9.13 16.60 -9.50
C LEU A 296 -9.22 16.54 -11.04
N VAL A 297 -9.69 15.42 -11.58
CA VAL A 297 -9.82 15.21 -13.05
C VAL A 297 -10.73 16.26 -13.67
N ASP A 298 -11.87 16.58 -13.06
CA ASP A 298 -12.77 17.63 -13.52
C ASP A 298 -12.09 19.01 -13.52
N SER A 299 -11.32 19.33 -12.47
CA SER A 299 -10.54 20.58 -12.41
C SER A 299 -9.50 20.67 -13.52
N LEU A 300 -8.78 19.57 -13.78
CA LEU A 300 -7.79 19.49 -14.85
C LEU A 300 -8.44 19.70 -16.22
N ASN A 301 -9.56 19.04 -16.49
CA ASN A 301 -10.30 19.15 -17.75
C ASN A 301 -10.95 20.53 -17.95
N ASN A 302 -11.17 21.27 -16.87
CA ASN A 302 -11.70 22.65 -16.92
C ASN A 302 -10.59 23.73 -17.10
N GLY A 303 -9.43 23.37 -17.63
CA GLY A 303 -8.39 24.29 -18.07
C GLY A 303 -7.09 24.25 -17.24
N ALA A 304 -6.99 23.38 -16.22
CA ALA A 304 -5.75 23.27 -15.45
C ALA A 304 -4.65 22.45 -16.16
N TRP A 305 -4.97 21.71 -17.23
CA TRP A 305 -3.99 20.97 -18.03
C TRP A 305 -2.91 21.85 -18.68
N ASP A 306 -3.20 23.15 -18.91
CA ASP A 306 -2.19 24.08 -19.45
C ASP A 306 -0.94 24.21 -18.55
N LYS A 307 -1.06 23.79 -17.28
CA LYS A 307 0.03 23.87 -16.29
C LYS A 307 0.87 22.60 -16.21
N TYR A 308 0.31 21.45 -16.55
CA TYR A 308 0.90 20.14 -16.27
C TYR A 308 0.98 19.26 -17.52
N ASP A 309 2.02 18.44 -17.59
CA ASP A 309 2.16 17.39 -18.61
C ASP A 309 1.58 16.07 -18.11
N LEU A 310 1.58 15.87 -16.78
CA LEU A 310 0.90 14.79 -16.06
C LEU A 310 0.65 15.21 -14.60
N VAL A 311 -0.25 14.52 -13.93
CA VAL A 311 -0.52 14.71 -12.49
C VAL A 311 -0.43 13.38 -11.78
N GLY A 312 0.33 13.35 -10.68
CA GLY A 312 0.39 12.22 -9.75
C GLY A 312 -0.49 12.44 -8.53
N GLY A 313 -0.70 11.39 -7.75
CA GLY A 313 -1.37 11.50 -6.45
C GLY A 313 -0.97 10.40 -5.50
N THR A 314 -0.97 10.70 -4.19
CA THR A 314 -0.68 9.71 -3.14
C THR A 314 -1.81 9.63 -2.13
N ASP A 315 -2.02 8.44 -1.54
CA ASP A 315 -2.94 8.30 -0.41
C ASP A 315 -2.34 8.90 0.89
N PRO A 316 -3.11 8.95 2.00
CA PRO A 316 -2.68 9.68 3.20
C PRO A 316 -1.34 9.28 3.80
N ASP A 317 -0.93 8.02 3.71
CA ASP A 317 0.39 7.56 4.15
C ASP A 317 1.39 7.36 3.01
N ALA A 318 0.98 7.75 1.79
CA ALA A 318 1.78 7.74 0.57
C ALA A 318 2.42 6.38 0.25
N ASP A 319 1.74 5.27 0.58
CA ASP A 319 2.12 3.92 0.15
C ASP A 319 1.49 3.54 -1.20
N ARG A 320 0.57 4.37 -1.73
CA ARG A 320 -0.08 4.23 -3.04
C ARG A 320 0.13 5.44 -3.91
N HIS A 321 0.05 5.19 -5.22
CA HIS A 321 0.13 6.23 -6.25
C HIS A 321 -1.11 6.26 -7.14
N GLY A 322 -1.32 7.37 -7.83
CA GLY A 322 -2.30 7.48 -8.90
C GLY A 322 -1.76 8.37 -10.00
N ILE A 323 -1.87 7.91 -11.25
CA ILE A 323 -1.38 8.66 -12.40
C ILE A 323 -2.55 9.16 -13.22
N VAL A 324 -2.59 10.47 -13.47
CA VAL A 324 -3.59 11.15 -14.29
C VAL A 324 -2.91 11.74 -15.51
N CYS A 325 -3.37 11.36 -16.70
CA CYS A 325 -2.83 11.83 -17.97
C CYS A 325 -3.86 12.63 -18.76
N PRO A 326 -3.41 13.65 -19.54
CA PRO A 326 -4.29 14.40 -20.45
C PRO A 326 -5.05 13.46 -21.40
N ASN A 327 -6.34 13.74 -21.61
CA ASN A 327 -7.25 12.98 -22.47
C ASN A 327 -7.46 11.51 -22.08
N TRP A 328 -7.00 11.10 -20.89
CA TRP A 328 -7.14 9.73 -20.39
C TRP A 328 -7.89 9.68 -19.04
N GLY A 329 -7.54 10.57 -18.13
CA GLY A 329 -7.99 10.55 -16.74
C GLY A 329 -7.08 9.70 -15.87
N VAL A 330 -7.62 9.09 -14.82
CA VAL A 330 -6.88 8.20 -13.89
C VAL A 330 -6.51 6.90 -14.60
N MET A 331 -5.22 6.56 -14.61
CA MET A 331 -4.76 5.29 -15.16
C MET A 331 -5.12 4.13 -14.22
N ASN A 332 -5.51 3.00 -14.83
CA ASN A 332 -5.58 1.75 -14.08
C ASN A 332 -4.18 1.38 -13.58
N PRO A 333 -4.00 1.05 -12.27
CA PRO A 333 -2.69 0.68 -11.72
C PRO A 333 -1.99 -0.44 -12.46
N ASN A 334 -2.73 -1.46 -12.90
CA ASN A 334 -2.17 -2.56 -13.70
C ASN A 334 -1.52 -2.08 -14.99
N HIS A 335 -2.15 -1.11 -15.67
CA HIS A 335 -1.62 -0.53 -16.91
C HIS A 335 -0.35 0.27 -16.64
N TYR A 336 -0.35 1.06 -15.56
CA TYR A 336 0.83 1.83 -15.21
C TYR A 336 1.98 0.92 -14.74
N ILE A 337 1.72 -0.13 -13.96
CA ILE A 337 2.73 -1.14 -13.60
C ILE A 337 3.36 -1.76 -14.86
N ALA A 338 2.56 -2.11 -15.86
CA ALA A 338 3.08 -2.67 -17.11
C ALA A 338 4.01 -1.67 -17.84
N VAL A 339 3.69 -0.38 -17.85
CA VAL A 339 4.55 0.69 -18.38
C VAL A 339 5.84 0.81 -17.57
N CYS A 340 5.76 0.82 -16.24
CA CYS A 340 6.93 0.88 -15.36
C CYS A 340 7.88 -0.30 -15.59
N VAL A 341 7.33 -1.51 -15.65
CA VAL A 341 8.10 -2.75 -15.87
C VAL A 341 8.85 -2.69 -17.21
N GLU A 342 8.15 -2.34 -18.29
CA GLU A 342 8.78 -2.22 -19.60
C GLU A 342 9.91 -1.19 -19.62
N TYR A 343 9.68 -0.03 -19.00
CA TYR A 343 10.68 1.03 -18.91
C TYR A 343 11.89 0.63 -18.07
N LEU A 344 11.67 0.15 -16.85
CA LEU A 344 12.73 -0.16 -15.89
C LEU A 344 13.60 -1.32 -16.37
N PHE A 345 13.00 -2.41 -16.84
CA PHE A 345 13.71 -3.60 -17.32
C PHE A 345 14.17 -3.47 -18.78
N GLY A 346 13.67 -2.49 -19.52
CA GLY A 346 14.08 -2.15 -20.88
C GLY A 346 15.45 -1.45 -20.99
N GLY A 347 16.34 -1.61 -19.99
CA GLY A 347 17.71 -1.09 -20.02
C GLY A 347 17.91 0.25 -19.29
N ASN A 348 16.89 0.80 -18.64
CA ASN A 348 16.98 2.07 -17.91
C ASN A 348 17.50 1.92 -16.48
N ARG A 349 17.81 0.71 -16.04
CA ARG A 349 18.42 0.39 -14.72
C ARG A 349 19.58 -0.60 -14.89
N PRO A 350 20.68 -0.19 -15.55
CA PRO A 350 21.79 -1.09 -15.87
C PRO A 350 22.57 -1.61 -14.64
N GLY A 351 22.40 -0.99 -13.47
CA GLY A 351 23.02 -1.44 -12.21
C GLY A 351 22.21 -2.49 -11.45
N TRP A 352 21.05 -2.91 -11.97
CA TRP A 352 20.26 -3.95 -11.33
C TRP A 352 20.90 -5.33 -11.46
N PRO A 353 20.72 -6.23 -10.46
CA PRO A 353 21.28 -7.58 -10.52
C PRO A 353 20.77 -8.33 -11.75
N GLU A 354 21.67 -9.02 -12.44
CA GLU A 354 21.30 -9.88 -13.57
C GLU A 354 20.34 -10.98 -13.11
N GLY A 355 19.22 -11.15 -13.86
CA GLY A 355 18.18 -12.13 -13.54
C GLY A 355 17.26 -11.74 -12.36
N ALA A 356 17.38 -10.52 -11.80
CA ALA A 356 16.41 -10.03 -10.85
C ALA A 356 15.00 -9.97 -11.46
N GLY A 357 14.01 -10.48 -10.71
CA GLY A 357 12.66 -10.68 -11.23
C GLY A 357 11.74 -9.46 -11.13
N ILE A 358 10.63 -9.54 -11.84
CA ILE A 358 9.47 -8.67 -11.73
C ILE A 358 8.48 -9.36 -10.78
N GLY A 359 8.23 -8.77 -9.61
CA GLY A 359 7.24 -9.23 -8.65
C GLY A 359 5.86 -8.67 -8.95
N LYS A 360 4.85 -9.53 -9.03
CA LYS A 360 3.43 -9.13 -9.10
C LYS A 360 2.57 -10.02 -8.22
N THR A 361 1.38 -9.55 -7.82
CA THR A 361 0.40 -10.41 -7.15
C THR A 361 -0.36 -11.25 -8.17
N LEU A 362 -0.87 -12.39 -7.72
CA LEU A 362 -1.65 -13.30 -8.57
C LEU A 362 -2.95 -12.68 -9.12
N VAL A 363 -3.39 -11.55 -8.58
CA VAL A 363 -4.57 -10.81 -9.04
C VAL A 363 -4.22 -9.57 -9.87
N SER A 364 -2.94 -9.27 -10.07
CA SER A 364 -2.50 -8.24 -11.00
C SER A 364 -2.65 -8.70 -12.46
N SER A 365 -2.79 -7.75 -13.38
CA SER A 365 -3.04 -8.01 -14.79
C SER A 365 -1.98 -8.91 -15.46
N SER A 366 -2.42 -9.78 -16.34
CA SER A 366 -1.56 -10.56 -17.25
C SER A 366 -0.93 -9.73 -18.39
N LEU A 367 -1.27 -8.44 -18.51
CA LEU A 367 -0.51 -7.52 -19.36
C LEU A 367 0.95 -7.46 -18.92
N ILE A 368 1.19 -7.50 -17.57
CA ILE A 368 2.54 -7.53 -17.00
C ILE A 368 3.31 -8.77 -17.46
N ASP A 369 2.62 -9.94 -17.54
CA ASP A 369 3.22 -11.20 -18.05
C ASP A 369 3.63 -11.07 -19.50
N ARG A 370 2.76 -10.48 -20.35
CA ARG A 370 3.03 -10.26 -21.79
C ARG A 370 4.20 -9.30 -21.99
N VAL A 371 4.27 -8.24 -21.21
CA VAL A 371 5.40 -7.29 -21.22
C VAL A 371 6.67 -8.00 -20.77
N ALA A 372 6.67 -8.70 -19.63
CA ALA A 372 7.82 -9.42 -19.10
C ALA A 372 8.38 -10.43 -20.14
N ALA A 373 7.49 -11.20 -20.77
CA ALA A 373 7.88 -12.14 -21.83
C ALA A 373 8.50 -11.43 -23.05
N SER A 374 8.02 -10.24 -23.42
CA SER A 374 8.52 -9.50 -24.58
C SER A 374 9.94 -8.94 -24.42
N ILE A 375 10.39 -8.79 -23.17
CA ILE A 375 11.72 -8.28 -22.79
C ILE A 375 12.60 -9.36 -22.13
N ASP A 376 12.18 -10.63 -22.22
CA ASP A 376 12.87 -11.79 -21.60
C ASP A 376 13.17 -11.63 -20.10
N ALA A 377 12.25 -11.00 -19.37
CA ALA A 377 12.40 -10.75 -17.95
C ALA A 377 11.69 -11.82 -17.10
N LYS A 378 12.33 -12.22 -16.00
CA LYS A 378 11.80 -13.20 -15.06
C LYS A 378 10.58 -12.63 -14.31
N LEU A 379 9.46 -13.36 -14.33
CA LEU A 379 8.26 -13.02 -13.56
C LEU A 379 8.19 -13.83 -12.26
N VAL A 380 7.82 -13.19 -11.16
CA VAL A 380 7.62 -13.79 -9.83
C VAL A 380 6.22 -13.44 -9.35
N GLU A 381 5.26 -14.34 -9.60
CA GLU A 381 3.87 -14.18 -9.16
C GLU A 381 3.69 -14.74 -7.74
N VAL A 382 3.19 -13.90 -6.81
CA VAL A 382 3.03 -14.22 -5.38
C VAL A 382 1.58 -14.02 -4.92
N PRO A 383 1.17 -14.52 -3.74
CA PRO A 383 -0.14 -14.21 -3.17
C PRO A 383 -0.33 -12.70 -2.94
N VAL A 384 -1.58 -12.28 -2.74
CA VAL A 384 -1.90 -10.87 -2.44
C VAL A 384 -1.27 -10.43 -1.12
N GLY A 385 -0.65 -9.26 -1.13
CA GLY A 385 -0.01 -8.62 0.02
C GLY A 385 1.47 -8.33 -0.21
N PHE A 386 1.84 -7.07 -0.01
CA PHE A 386 3.21 -6.60 -0.27
C PHE A 386 4.28 -7.30 0.57
N LYS A 387 3.89 -7.87 1.71
CA LYS A 387 4.78 -8.68 2.57
C LYS A 387 5.54 -9.80 1.84
N TRP A 388 5.01 -10.29 0.71
CA TRP A 388 5.66 -11.31 -0.10
C TRP A 388 6.83 -10.79 -0.93
N PHE A 389 6.93 -9.47 -1.10
CA PHE A 389 8.04 -8.81 -1.79
C PHE A 389 9.15 -8.34 -0.84
N VAL A 390 8.91 -8.30 0.49
CA VAL A 390 9.88 -7.79 1.48
C VAL A 390 11.23 -8.51 1.33
N ASP A 391 11.25 -9.81 1.47
CA ASP A 391 12.45 -10.63 1.43
C ASP A 391 13.12 -10.65 0.03
N PRO A 392 12.38 -10.84 -1.08
CA PRO A 392 12.97 -10.79 -2.42
C PRO A 392 13.54 -9.41 -2.81
N LEU A 393 12.87 -8.29 -2.47
CA LEU A 393 13.40 -6.93 -2.69
C LEU A 393 14.64 -6.68 -1.83
N PHE A 394 14.58 -7.09 -0.57
CA PHE A 394 15.69 -6.95 0.36
C PHE A 394 16.96 -7.67 -0.12
N LYS A 395 16.81 -8.84 -0.75
CA LYS A 395 17.91 -9.64 -1.30
C LYS A 395 18.29 -9.30 -2.73
N GLY A 396 17.52 -8.45 -3.41
CA GLY A 396 17.73 -8.16 -4.83
C GLY A 396 17.35 -9.32 -5.76
N GLU A 397 16.59 -10.30 -5.29
CA GLU A 397 16.05 -11.40 -6.10
C GLU A 397 14.92 -10.93 -7.02
N VAL A 398 14.22 -9.89 -6.58
CA VAL A 398 13.20 -9.14 -7.31
C VAL A 398 13.64 -7.68 -7.35
N ALA A 399 13.66 -7.08 -8.54
CA ALA A 399 14.03 -5.68 -8.69
C ALA A 399 12.84 -4.72 -8.66
N PHE A 400 11.64 -5.25 -8.84
CA PHE A 400 10.37 -4.52 -8.81
C PHE A 400 9.31 -5.40 -8.14
N GLY A 401 8.51 -4.83 -7.24
CA GLY A 401 7.31 -5.46 -6.68
C GLY A 401 6.11 -4.53 -6.83
N GLY A 402 5.00 -5.02 -7.39
CA GLY A 402 3.81 -4.22 -7.61
C GLY A 402 2.50 -4.97 -7.38
N GLU A 403 1.48 -4.22 -6.93
CA GLU A 403 0.13 -4.69 -6.67
C GLU A 403 -0.90 -3.87 -7.46
N GLU A 404 -1.96 -4.53 -7.90
CA GLU A 404 -3.11 -3.89 -8.57
C GLU A 404 -3.80 -2.79 -7.74
N SER A 405 -3.49 -2.75 -6.46
CA SER A 405 -3.98 -1.76 -5.49
C SER A 405 -3.17 -0.45 -5.49
N SER A 406 -2.36 -0.20 -6.52
CA SER A 406 -1.48 0.98 -6.66
C SER A 406 -0.29 1.03 -5.69
N GLY A 407 0.11 -0.08 -5.11
CA GLY A 407 1.33 -0.16 -4.32
C GLY A 407 2.47 -0.73 -5.13
N MET A 408 3.64 -0.08 -5.14
CA MET A 408 4.85 -0.63 -5.72
C MET A 408 6.10 -0.14 -4.99
N SER A 409 7.18 -0.88 -5.15
CA SER A 409 8.54 -0.45 -4.85
C SER A 409 9.53 -1.12 -5.81
N PHE A 410 10.68 -0.52 -6.01
CA PHE A 410 11.74 -1.06 -6.86
C PHE A 410 13.13 -0.68 -6.33
N LEU A 411 14.15 -1.39 -6.81
CA LEU A 411 15.52 -1.21 -6.34
C LEU A 411 16.08 0.16 -6.75
N ARG A 412 17.09 0.59 -5.99
CA ARG A 412 17.96 1.73 -6.32
C ARG A 412 18.65 1.47 -7.66
N LYS A 413 19.14 2.52 -8.30
CA LYS A 413 19.89 2.42 -9.56
C LYS A 413 21.12 1.52 -9.48
N ASP A 414 21.72 1.38 -8.29
CA ASP A 414 22.86 0.50 -8.02
C ASP A 414 22.48 -0.95 -7.63
N GLY A 415 21.20 -1.31 -7.72
CA GLY A 415 20.68 -2.64 -7.43
C GLY A 415 20.46 -2.95 -5.95
N ARG A 416 20.74 -2.03 -5.04
CA ARG A 416 20.43 -2.19 -3.62
C ARG A 416 18.96 -1.90 -3.35
N VAL A 417 18.45 -2.45 -2.25
CA VAL A 417 17.07 -2.19 -1.80
C VAL A 417 16.84 -0.70 -1.54
N TRP A 418 15.70 -0.19 -2.00
CA TRP A 418 15.19 1.15 -1.68
C TRP A 418 14.26 1.10 -0.48
N THR A 419 13.04 0.60 -0.65
CA THR A 419 12.08 0.30 0.40
C THR A 419 11.58 -1.13 0.24
N THR A 420 11.16 -1.74 1.33
CA THR A 420 10.51 -3.05 1.36
C THR A 420 9.03 -2.94 1.72
N ASP A 421 8.55 -1.73 2.03
CA ASP A 421 7.14 -1.38 1.92
C ASP A 421 6.88 -0.62 0.61
N LYS A 422 5.62 -0.48 0.27
CA LYS A 422 5.15 0.27 -0.90
C LYS A 422 5.53 1.75 -0.77
N ASP A 423 5.89 2.34 -1.87
CA ASP A 423 6.26 3.74 -1.97
C ASP A 423 5.42 4.40 -3.08
N GLY A 424 4.58 5.36 -2.72
CA GLY A 424 3.74 6.10 -3.67
C GLY A 424 4.44 7.31 -4.29
N LEU A 425 5.55 7.80 -3.68
CA LEU A 425 6.25 8.98 -4.19
C LEU A 425 7.13 8.64 -5.39
N ILE A 426 7.85 7.51 -5.33
CA ILE A 426 8.74 7.14 -6.45
C ILE A 426 8.00 6.75 -7.73
N PRO A 427 6.80 6.15 -7.74
CA PRO A 427 6.01 5.97 -8.96
C PRO A 427 5.59 7.28 -9.61
N ASP A 428 5.17 8.28 -8.84
CA ASP A 428 4.80 9.58 -9.38
C ASP A 428 6.01 10.28 -10.02
N LEU A 429 7.17 10.22 -9.37
CA LEU A 429 8.44 10.73 -9.94
C LEU A 429 8.88 9.90 -11.15
N LEU A 430 8.69 8.58 -11.13
CA LEU A 430 9.00 7.70 -12.26
C LEU A 430 8.12 8.01 -13.48
N ALA A 431 6.87 8.41 -13.29
CA ALA A 431 6.01 8.85 -14.40
C ALA A 431 6.58 10.09 -15.10
N ALA A 432 7.13 11.03 -14.33
CA ALA A 432 7.84 12.20 -14.89
C ALA A 432 9.15 11.78 -15.59
N GLU A 433 9.94 10.87 -15.00
CA GLU A 433 11.16 10.32 -15.63
C GLU A 433 10.85 9.62 -16.97
N ILE A 434 9.84 8.76 -16.98
CA ILE A 434 9.37 8.06 -18.19
C ILE A 434 8.96 9.08 -19.26
N THR A 435 8.15 10.06 -18.90
CA THR A 435 7.67 11.10 -19.83
C THR A 435 8.84 11.90 -20.39
N ALA A 436 9.76 12.31 -19.54
CA ALA A 436 10.96 13.05 -19.92
C ALA A 436 11.87 12.27 -20.87
N LYS A 437 12.07 10.97 -20.58
CA LYS A 437 12.98 10.11 -21.35
C LYS A 437 12.42 9.70 -22.70
N THR A 438 11.12 9.42 -22.77
CA THR A 438 10.47 8.84 -23.95
C THR A 438 9.76 9.88 -24.83
N GLY A 439 9.46 11.05 -24.30
CA GLY A 439 8.61 12.06 -24.94
C GLY A 439 7.11 11.67 -24.98
N LYS A 440 6.72 10.57 -24.30
CA LYS A 440 5.35 10.09 -24.20
C LYS A 440 4.96 9.94 -22.73
N ASN A 441 3.76 10.37 -22.37
CA ASN A 441 3.23 10.11 -21.02
C ASN A 441 2.84 8.63 -20.86
N PRO A 442 2.64 8.16 -19.60
CA PRO A 442 2.33 6.75 -19.34
C PRO A 442 1.10 6.22 -20.08
N ALA A 443 0.05 7.03 -20.29
CA ALA A 443 -1.13 6.59 -21.04
C ALA A 443 -0.83 6.34 -22.53
N GLN A 444 0.01 7.16 -23.14
CA GLN A 444 0.45 6.97 -24.53
C GLN A 444 1.31 5.71 -24.69
N LEU A 445 2.19 5.43 -23.70
CA LEU A 445 2.97 4.20 -23.70
C LEU A 445 2.09 2.97 -23.50
N HIS A 446 1.07 3.07 -22.65
CA HIS A 446 0.08 2.00 -22.52
C HIS A 446 -0.68 1.75 -23.85
N GLN A 447 -1.03 2.81 -24.60
CA GLN A 447 -1.61 2.62 -25.95
C GLN A 447 -0.68 1.88 -26.90
N ASP A 448 0.64 2.13 -26.83
CA ASP A 448 1.64 1.35 -27.60
C ASP A 448 1.65 -0.13 -27.14
N GLN A 449 1.47 -0.40 -25.86
CA GLN A 449 1.34 -1.77 -25.34
C GLN A 449 0.06 -2.45 -25.83
N VAL A 450 -1.08 -1.75 -25.83
CA VAL A 450 -2.35 -2.26 -26.37
C VAL A 450 -2.20 -2.65 -27.85
N ALA A 451 -1.50 -1.84 -28.63
CA ALA A 451 -1.25 -2.16 -30.06
C ALA A 451 -0.44 -3.45 -30.26
N ARG A 452 0.42 -3.82 -29.30
CA ARG A 452 1.27 -5.03 -29.36
C ARG A 452 0.64 -6.26 -28.71
N PHE A 453 -0.02 -6.08 -27.59
CA PHE A 453 -0.46 -7.16 -26.70
C PHE A 453 -1.96 -7.38 -26.66
N GLY A 454 -2.74 -6.46 -27.24
CA GLY A 454 -4.20 -6.40 -27.13
C GLY A 454 -4.65 -5.59 -25.92
N GLU A 455 -5.89 -5.12 -25.98
CA GLU A 455 -6.56 -4.47 -24.88
C GLU A 455 -6.96 -5.49 -23.82
N SER A 456 -6.94 -5.10 -22.54
CA SER A 456 -7.41 -5.93 -21.45
C SER A 456 -8.56 -5.26 -20.68
N TRP A 457 -9.53 -6.06 -20.33
CA TRP A 457 -10.65 -5.68 -19.48
C TRP A 457 -10.53 -6.39 -18.15
N TYR A 458 -10.45 -5.62 -17.08
CA TYR A 458 -10.21 -6.09 -15.72
C TYR A 458 -11.33 -5.65 -14.80
N LYS A 459 -11.82 -6.55 -13.93
CA LYS A 459 -12.87 -6.24 -12.96
C LYS A 459 -12.71 -7.03 -11.68
N ARG A 460 -13.02 -6.38 -10.54
CA ARG A 460 -13.17 -7.03 -9.24
C ARG A 460 -14.64 -7.01 -8.83
N VAL A 461 -15.13 -8.12 -8.31
CA VAL A 461 -16.48 -8.27 -7.75
C VAL A 461 -16.35 -8.82 -6.33
N ASP A 462 -17.01 -8.15 -5.39
CA ASP A 462 -17.07 -8.56 -3.99
C ASP A 462 -18.42 -9.27 -3.75
N THR A 463 -18.39 -10.49 -3.22
CA THR A 463 -19.57 -11.34 -3.00
C THR A 463 -19.68 -11.71 -1.52
N PRO A 464 -20.86 -11.55 -0.87
CA PRO A 464 -21.07 -11.98 0.50
C PRO A 464 -20.74 -13.47 0.69
N THR A 465 -20.15 -13.83 1.84
CA THR A 465 -19.79 -15.21 2.18
C THR A 465 -19.92 -15.45 3.68
N THR A 466 -20.07 -16.70 4.07
CA THR A 466 -20.11 -17.14 5.47
C THR A 466 -18.72 -17.55 5.98
N LEU A 467 -18.58 -17.65 7.30
CA LEU A 467 -17.36 -18.18 7.91
C LEU A 467 -17.08 -19.63 7.50
N GLU A 468 -18.14 -20.44 7.32
CA GLU A 468 -18.02 -21.82 6.85
C GLU A 468 -17.48 -21.87 5.43
N GLN A 469 -18.00 -21.05 4.52
CA GLN A 469 -17.51 -20.94 3.14
C GLN A 469 -16.05 -20.47 3.11
N LYS A 470 -15.67 -19.48 3.94
CA LYS A 470 -14.26 -19.07 4.07
C LYS A 470 -13.34 -20.22 4.47
N ALA A 471 -13.78 -21.07 5.41
CA ALA A 471 -13.00 -22.25 5.83
C ALA A 471 -12.89 -23.31 4.71
N LYS A 472 -13.90 -23.43 3.85
CA LYS A 472 -13.83 -24.28 2.64
C LYS A 472 -12.83 -23.73 1.63
N PHE A 473 -12.83 -22.41 1.37
CA PHE A 473 -11.84 -21.77 0.49
C PHE A 473 -10.39 -22.14 0.86
N ALA A 474 -10.08 -22.13 2.14
CA ALA A 474 -8.73 -22.46 2.62
C ALA A 474 -8.29 -23.90 2.32
N LYS A 475 -9.23 -24.78 1.98
CA LYS A 475 -8.98 -26.22 1.70
C LYS A 475 -9.10 -26.55 0.22
N LEU A 476 -9.46 -25.59 -0.65
CA LEU A 476 -9.60 -25.86 -2.08
C LEU A 476 -8.30 -26.33 -2.70
N THR A 477 -8.45 -27.27 -3.64
CA THR A 477 -7.40 -27.80 -4.51
C THR A 477 -7.78 -27.57 -5.97
N GLY A 478 -6.84 -27.70 -6.90
CA GLY A 478 -7.13 -27.60 -8.32
C GLY A 478 -8.12 -28.68 -8.82
N ASP A 479 -8.18 -29.83 -8.13
CA ASP A 479 -9.06 -30.95 -8.48
C ASP A 479 -10.54 -30.68 -8.17
N ASP A 480 -10.83 -29.75 -7.26
CA ASP A 480 -12.20 -29.31 -6.97
C ASP A 480 -12.83 -28.53 -8.14
N VAL A 481 -11.99 -28.04 -9.06
CA VAL A 481 -12.43 -27.36 -10.30
C VAL A 481 -12.62 -28.38 -11.41
N THR A 482 -13.85 -28.84 -11.61
CA THR A 482 -14.17 -29.86 -12.62
C THR A 482 -14.33 -29.28 -14.04
N ALA A 483 -14.43 -27.96 -14.20
CA ALA A 483 -14.50 -27.29 -15.50
C ALA A 483 -13.22 -27.51 -16.30
N THR A 484 -13.37 -27.67 -17.63
CA THR A 484 -12.26 -27.80 -18.59
C THR A 484 -12.07 -26.55 -19.45
N GLN A 485 -13.09 -25.70 -19.49
CA GLN A 485 -13.08 -24.42 -20.23
C GLN A 485 -13.53 -23.26 -19.34
N LEU A 486 -13.08 -22.06 -19.67
CA LEU A 486 -13.46 -20.78 -19.09
C LEU A 486 -13.70 -19.79 -20.23
N ALA A 487 -14.90 -19.20 -20.30
CA ALA A 487 -15.35 -18.31 -21.38
C ALA A 487 -15.18 -18.89 -22.80
N GLY A 488 -15.18 -20.22 -22.93
CA GLY A 488 -15.03 -20.93 -24.20
C GLY A 488 -13.59 -21.25 -24.58
N GLU A 489 -12.60 -20.92 -23.76
CA GLU A 489 -11.19 -21.31 -23.92
C GLU A 489 -10.81 -22.44 -22.98
N ASP A 490 -9.92 -23.32 -23.44
CA ASP A 490 -9.40 -24.42 -22.62
C ASP A 490 -8.62 -23.88 -21.42
N ILE A 491 -8.89 -24.43 -20.23
CA ILE A 491 -8.19 -24.08 -19.01
C ILE A 491 -6.75 -24.59 -19.07
N THR A 492 -5.79 -23.69 -18.87
CA THR A 492 -4.35 -23.97 -18.88
C THR A 492 -3.78 -24.25 -17.49
N ALA A 493 -4.36 -23.64 -16.44
CA ALA A 493 -3.95 -23.88 -15.06
C ALA A 493 -5.08 -23.66 -14.06
N LYS A 494 -5.01 -24.39 -12.92
CA LYS A 494 -5.88 -24.30 -11.75
C LYS A 494 -4.98 -24.25 -10.53
N LEU A 495 -4.80 -23.05 -9.96
CA LEU A 495 -3.77 -22.78 -8.96
C LEU A 495 -4.39 -22.51 -7.59
N THR A 496 -3.85 -23.14 -6.57
CA THR A 496 -4.09 -22.87 -5.14
C THR A 496 -2.82 -22.45 -4.41
N GLU A 497 -1.70 -22.46 -5.12
CA GLU A 497 -0.39 -21.96 -4.70
C GLU A 497 0.15 -20.99 -5.75
N ALA A 498 0.84 -19.94 -5.31
CA ALA A 498 1.41 -18.95 -6.22
C ALA A 498 2.67 -19.52 -6.91
N PRO A 499 2.81 -19.38 -8.24
CA PRO A 499 3.93 -19.96 -8.98
C PRO A 499 5.31 -19.45 -8.57
N GLY A 500 5.40 -18.19 -8.11
CA GLY A 500 6.66 -17.54 -7.81
C GLY A 500 7.32 -17.97 -6.51
N ASN A 501 6.53 -18.41 -5.51
CA ASN A 501 7.08 -18.76 -4.18
C ASN A 501 6.42 -19.98 -3.52
N HIS A 502 5.53 -20.68 -4.24
CA HIS A 502 4.79 -21.87 -3.77
C HIS A 502 3.95 -21.62 -2.51
N ALA A 503 3.70 -20.37 -2.16
CA ALA A 503 2.84 -20.05 -1.01
C ALA A 503 1.37 -20.23 -1.36
N LYS A 504 0.60 -20.72 -0.40
CA LYS A 504 -0.86 -20.89 -0.55
C LYS A 504 -1.53 -19.54 -0.79
N ILE A 505 -2.38 -19.46 -1.80
CA ILE A 505 -3.13 -18.24 -2.12
C ILE A 505 -4.38 -18.07 -1.25
N GLY A 506 -4.76 -19.10 -0.50
CA GLY A 506 -5.97 -19.10 0.33
C GLY A 506 -7.26 -19.04 -0.49
N GLY A 507 -7.22 -19.48 -1.73
CA GLY A 507 -8.29 -19.44 -2.69
C GLY A 507 -7.89 -20.17 -3.97
N LEU A 508 -8.43 -19.74 -5.10
CA LEU A 508 -8.28 -20.40 -6.39
C LEU A 508 -7.98 -19.35 -7.48
N LYS A 509 -7.04 -19.68 -8.39
CA LYS A 509 -6.88 -18.97 -9.67
C LYS A 509 -7.02 -19.97 -10.82
N VAL A 510 -7.83 -19.61 -11.82
CA VAL A 510 -8.03 -20.40 -13.05
C VAL A 510 -7.61 -19.54 -14.24
N THR A 511 -6.80 -20.09 -15.12
CA THR A 511 -6.26 -19.37 -16.28
C THR A 511 -6.55 -20.12 -17.57
N THR A 512 -6.73 -19.37 -18.65
CA THR A 512 -6.72 -19.83 -20.04
C THR A 512 -5.63 -19.08 -20.79
N LYS A 513 -5.66 -19.06 -22.12
CA LYS A 513 -4.72 -18.28 -22.93
C LYS A 513 -4.95 -16.76 -22.77
N ASP A 514 -6.20 -16.32 -22.84
CA ASP A 514 -6.55 -14.90 -22.91
C ASP A 514 -7.52 -14.46 -21.78
N ASN A 515 -7.92 -15.39 -20.87
CA ASN A 515 -8.81 -15.12 -19.76
C ASN A 515 -8.29 -15.70 -18.45
N TRP A 516 -8.61 -15.07 -17.34
CA TRP A 516 -8.39 -15.67 -16.02
C TRP A 516 -9.34 -15.08 -14.99
N PHE A 517 -9.58 -15.82 -13.91
CA PHE A 517 -10.12 -15.30 -12.67
C PHE A 517 -9.34 -15.82 -11.46
N ALA A 518 -9.39 -15.04 -10.38
CA ALA A 518 -8.94 -15.47 -9.06
C ALA A 518 -10.01 -15.16 -8.01
N ALA A 519 -10.35 -16.14 -7.19
CA ALA A 519 -11.32 -16.02 -6.11
C ALA A 519 -10.64 -16.27 -4.77
N ARG A 520 -10.83 -15.36 -3.80
CA ARG A 520 -10.25 -15.48 -2.47
C ARG A 520 -11.15 -14.84 -1.40
N PRO A 521 -11.20 -15.39 -0.18
CA PRO A 521 -11.92 -14.77 0.93
C PRO A 521 -11.22 -13.49 1.39
N SER A 522 -11.99 -12.53 1.87
CA SER A 522 -11.46 -11.38 2.61
C SER A 522 -10.98 -11.82 3.99
N GLY A 523 -9.81 -11.34 4.43
CA GLY A 523 -9.30 -11.59 5.78
C GLY A 523 -10.12 -10.92 6.88
N THR A 524 -10.76 -9.78 6.57
CA THR A 524 -11.40 -8.89 7.55
C THR A 524 -12.91 -8.79 7.41
N GLU A 525 -13.48 -9.12 6.24
CA GLU A 525 -14.89 -8.96 5.93
C GLU A 525 -15.53 -10.31 5.56
N ASN A 526 -16.84 -10.43 5.73
CA ASN A 526 -17.59 -11.62 5.33
C ASN A 526 -17.96 -11.60 3.84
N ILE A 527 -16.92 -11.45 3.01
CA ILE A 527 -17.00 -11.48 1.55
C ILE A 527 -15.89 -12.36 0.98
N TYR A 528 -16.09 -12.89 -0.21
CA TYR A 528 -15.00 -13.27 -1.09
C TYR A 528 -14.91 -12.30 -2.28
N LYS A 529 -13.70 -12.17 -2.80
CA LYS A 529 -13.38 -11.27 -3.90
C LYS A 529 -13.06 -12.11 -5.12
N VAL A 530 -13.74 -11.83 -6.23
CA VAL A 530 -13.41 -12.37 -7.54
C VAL A 530 -12.74 -11.28 -8.35
N TYR A 531 -11.54 -11.55 -8.79
CA TYR A 531 -10.80 -10.74 -9.75
C TYR A 531 -10.82 -11.48 -11.08
N ALA A 532 -11.09 -10.78 -12.16
CA ALA A 532 -11.12 -11.38 -13.49
C ALA A 532 -10.55 -10.43 -14.54
N GLU A 533 -9.95 -10.99 -15.58
CA GLU A 533 -9.44 -10.28 -16.73
C GLU A 533 -9.69 -11.07 -18.01
N SER A 534 -9.97 -10.35 -19.08
CA SER A 534 -10.08 -10.88 -20.43
C SER A 534 -9.32 -9.98 -21.42
N PHE A 535 -8.62 -10.58 -22.35
CA PHE A 535 -8.01 -9.92 -23.52
C PHE A 535 -8.84 -10.12 -24.80
N VAL A 536 -10.06 -10.64 -24.69
CA VAL A 536 -10.93 -10.94 -25.83
C VAL A 536 -11.95 -9.81 -26.06
N SER A 537 -12.77 -9.52 -25.03
CA SER A 537 -13.74 -8.43 -25.09
C SER A 537 -14.36 -8.17 -23.70
N PRO A 538 -15.09 -7.04 -23.49
CA PRO A 538 -15.87 -6.79 -22.28
C PRO A 538 -16.90 -7.89 -22.00
N GLU A 539 -17.57 -8.41 -23.05
CA GLU A 539 -18.57 -9.48 -22.95
C GLU A 539 -17.92 -10.81 -22.51
N ALA A 540 -16.69 -11.07 -22.99
CA ALA A 540 -15.91 -12.23 -22.54
C ALA A 540 -15.56 -12.10 -21.06
N LEU A 541 -15.19 -10.89 -20.58
CA LEU A 541 -14.95 -10.64 -19.16
C LEU A 541 -16.21 -10.91 -18.31
N ASP A 542 -17.38 -10.43 -18.73
CA ASP A 542 -18.63 -10.70 -18.00
C ASP A 542 -18.92 -12.20 -17.96
N LYS A 543 -18.68 -12.93 -19.06
CA LYS A 543 -18.80 -14.40 -19.09
C LYS A 543 -17.79 -15.08 -18.14
N VAL A 544 -16.54 -14.61 -18.08
CA VAL A 544 -15.55 -15.10 -17.11
C VAL A 544 -16.05 -14.94 -15.67
N LEU A 545 -16.65 -13.79 -15.34
CA LEU A 545 -17.19 -13.53 -14.00
C LEU A 545 -18.37 -14.44 -13.65
N ASP A 546 -19.30 -14.65 -14.60
CA ASP A 546 -20.44 -15.55 -14.40
C ASP A 546 -19.99 -17.01 -14.21
N GLU A 547 -19.07 -17.48 -15.05
CA GLU A 547 -18.52 -18.83 -14.94
C GLU A 547 -17.63 -19.00 -13.70
N ALA A 548 -16.86 -17.96 -13.29
CA ALA A 548 -16.10 -17.95 -12.05
C ALA A 548 -17.01 -18.18 -10.83
N LYS A 549 -18.17 -17.52 -10.80
CA LYS A 549 -19.13 -17.72 -9.72
C LYS A 549 -19.62 -19.17 -9.68
N LEU A 550 -19.97 -19.76 -10.81
CA LEU A 550 -20.42 -21.16 -10.88
C LEU A 550 -19.31 -22.15 -10.45
N VAL A 551 -18.07 -21.89 -10.85
CA VAL A 551 -16.91 -22.72 -10.44
C VAL A 551 -16.70 -22.63 -8.94
N VAL A 552 -16.78 -21.42 -8.36
CA VAL A 552 -16.61 -21.21 -6.92
C VAL A 552 -17.75 -21.85 -6.15
N ASP A 553 -19.00 -21.62 -6.51
CA ASP A 553 -20.19 -22.19 -5.85
C ASP A 553 -20.10 -23.73 -5.83
N LYS A 554 -19.77 -24.35 -6.97
CA LYS A 554 -19.59 -25.79 -7.07
C LYS A 554 -18.42 -26.32 -6.21
N ALA A 555 -17.29 -25.62 -6.20
CA ALA A 555 -16.14 -25.99 -5.39
C ALA A 555 -16.42 -25.85 -3.88
N LEU A 556 -17.34 -24.95 -3.50
CA LEU A 556 -17.81 -24.79 -2.12
C LEU A 556 -18.93 -25.80 -1.76
N GLY A 557 -19.44 -26.58 -2.72
CA GLY A 557 -20.48 -27.58 -2.54
C GLY A 557 -21.90 -27.00 -2.50
N GLU A 558 -22.14 -25.94 -3.28
CA GLU A 558 -23.44 -25.26 -3.48
C GLU A 558 -24.06 -25.62 -4.83
#